data_4a822647f95fc06ac138ba89d76f3e07
#
_entry.id   4a822647f95fc06ac138ba89d76f3e07
#
_cell.length_a   1.000
_cell.length_b   1.000
_cell.length_c   1.000
_cell.angle_alpha   90.00
_cell.angle_beta   90.00
_cell.angle_gamma   90.00
#
_symmetry.space_group_name_H-M   'P 1'
#
loop_
_entity.id
_entity.type
_entity.pdbx_description
1 polymer ?
#
loop_
_entity_poly.entity_id
_entity_poly.type
_entity_poly.pdbx_seq_one_letter_code
_entity_poly.pdbx_strand_id
1 'polypeptide(L)'
;GTGPAGLTAATIAANSGKKVLLVDERPEHGGSLVGCNNEITNIDNEPPREWIEKIYSELINNKNIKILNRTSVAAYHNYNYLIMMQNLTDHLNEDDKKNKIRQRLWKVRAKKVILATGSIERPMVFDGNDKPGIMLSSAVRRYLNYYAVKCGNNVAIFTNNDDAYETA
;
A
#
# COMPACT_ATOMS: atom_id res chain seq x y z
N GLY A 1 -1.72 6.99 0.62
CA GLY A 1 -1.46 5.58 0.86
C GLY A 1 -2.42 4.98 1.89
N THR A 2 -2.78 3.72 1.71
CA THR A 2 -3.63 2.92 2.62
C THR A 2 -2.80 2.01 3.54
N GLY A 3 -1.55 2.39 3.80
CA GLY A 3 -0.75 1.79 4.87
C GLY A 3 -1.24 2.22 6.26
N PRO A 4 -0.62 1.73 7.34
CA PRO A 4 -1.09 1.99 8.71
C PRO A 4 -1.25 3.48 9.00
N ALA A 5 -0.29 4.30 8.64
CA ALA A 5 -0.35 5.75 8.85
C ALA A 5 -1.53 6.40 8.10
N GLY A 6 -1.77 6.01 6.85
CA GLY A 6 -2.86 6.56 6.04
C GLY A 6 -4.24 6.12 6.51
N LEU A 7 -4.39 4.84 6.86
CA LEU A 7 -5.63 4.29 7.41
C LEU A 7 -5.99 4.98 8.74
N THR A 8 -5.05 5.06 9.67
CA THR A 8 -5.26 5.72 10.97
C THR A 8 -5.62 7.20 10.81
N ALA A 9 -4.87 7.93 9.96
CA ALA A 9 -5.15 9.34 9.71
C ALA A 9 -6.53 9.58 9.08
N ALA A 10 -6.94 8.69 8.16
CA ALA A 10 -8.24 8.76 7.51
C ALA A 10 -9.38 8.49 8.51
N THR A 11 -9.22 7.50 9.39
CA THR A 11 -10.18 7.17 10.44
C THR A 11 -10.39 8.35 11.39
N ILE A 12 -9.31 8.93 11.91
CA ILE A 12 -9.37 10.07 12.82
C ILE A 12 -10.06 11.27 12.16
N ALA A 13 -9.68 11.59 10.93
CA ALA A 13 -10.24 12.73 10.21
C ALA A 13 -11.74 12.53 9.91
N ALA A 14 -12.15 11.34 9.48
CA ALA A 14 -13.54 11.05 9.16
C ALA A 14 -14.43 11.03 10.41
N ASN A 15 -13.96 10.47 11.51
CA ASN A 15 -14.66 10.46 12.79
C ASN A 15 -14.81 11.88 13.38
N SER A 16 -13.90 12.79 13.04
CA SER A 16 -14.02 14.23 13.32
C SER A 16 -14.97 14.97 12.37
N GLY A 17 -15.74 14.27 11.54
CA GLY A 17 -16.72 14.85 10.60
C GLY A 17 -16.09 15.49 9.36
N LYS A 18 -14.81 15.25 9.07
CA LYS A 18 -14.14 15.78 7.87
C LYS A 18 -14.38 14.86 6.69
N LYS A 19 -14.58 15.47 5.51
CA LYS A 19 -14.61 14.69 4.24
C LYS A 19 -13.19 14.32 3.86
N VAL A 20 -12.96 13.02 3.66
CA VAL A 20 -11.66 12.43 3.37
C VAL A 20 -11.68 11.75 2.00
N LEU A 21 -10.66 12.02 1.21
CA LEU A 21 -10.33 11.24 0.01
C LEU A 21 -9.07 10.44 0.32
N LEU A 22 -9.20 9.14 0.50
CA LEU A 22 -8.09 8.22 0.74
C LEU A 22 -7.68 7.57 -0.57
N VAL A 23 -6.41 7.67 -0.92
CA VAL A 23 -5.90 7.27 -2.24
C VAL A 23 -4.74 6.30 -2.09
N ASP A 24 -4.74 5.21 -2.86
CA ASP A 24 -3.62 4.27 -2.95
C ASP A 24 -3.42 3.80 -4.39
N GLU A 25 -2.17 3.60 -4.78
CA GLU A 25 -1.83 3.05 -6.09
C GLU A 25 -2.10 1.55 -6.21
N ARG A 26 -2.14 0.85 -5.07
CA ARG A 26 -2.36 -0.59 -5.00
C ARG A 26 -3.85 -0.93 -4.97
N PRO A 27 -4.21 -2.15 -5.38
CA PRO A 27 -5.57 -2.65 -5.23
C PRO A 27 -5.93 -3.01 -3.78
N GLU A 28 -4.95 -3.55 -3.05
CA GLU A 28 -5.10 -3.98 -1.66
C GLU A 28 -4.74 -2.88 -0.66
N HIS A 29 -5.31 -2.98 0.54
CA HIS A 29 -5.05 -2.08 1.66
C HIS A 29 -4.03 -2.68 2.62
N GLY A 30 -3.43 -1.83 3.46
CA GLY A 30 -2.49 -2.24 4.49
C GLY A 30 -1.03 -1.86 4.22
N GLY A 31 -0.69 -1.47 2.98
CA GLY A 31 0.66 -1.01 2.63
C GLY A 31 1.72 -2.09 2.89
N SER A 32 2.73 -1.79 3.73
CA SER A 32 3.78 -2.74 4.11
C SER A 32 3.27 -3.89 4.96
N LEU A 33 2.21 -3.69 5.74
CA LEU A 33 1.63 -4.73 6.62
C LEU A 33 1.15 -5.96 5.87
N VAL A 34 0.80 -5.84 4.61
CA VAL A 34 0.39 -6.97 3.75
C VAL A 34 1.50 -8.03 3.63
N GLY A 35 2.76 -7.60 3.75
CA GLY A 35 3.92 -8.49 3.72
C GLY A 35 4.39 -8.97 5.09
N CYS A 36 3.79 -8.52 6.19
CA CYS A 36 4.19 -8.94 7.53
C CYS A 36 3.69 -10.35 7.85
N ASN A 37 4.42 -11.03 8.73
CA ASN A 37 3.99 -12.30 9.28
C ASN A 37 2.95 -12.07 10.39
N ASN A 38 1.74 -12.62 10.23
CA ASN A 38 0.64 -12.45 11.17
C ASN A 38 0.85 -13.16 12.52
N GLU A 39 1.82 -14.09 12.60
CA GLU A 39 2.10 -14.81 13.83
C GLU A 39 3.05 -14.07 14.77
N ILE A 40 3.94 -13.23 14.20
CA ILE A 40 4.99 -12.55 14.96
C ILE A 40 4.82 -11.03 15.02
N THR A 41 4.15 -10.43 14.01
CA THR A 41 3.93 -8.99 13.96
C THR A 41 2.56 -8.65 14.55
N ASN A 42 2.51 -7.63 15.41
CA ASN A 42 1.25 -7.12 15.97
C ASN A 42 1.15 -5.61 15.82
N ILE A 43 -0.07 -5.15 15.60
CA ILE A 43 -0.46 -3.73 15.63
C ILE A 43 -1.62 -3.60 16.60
N ASP A 44 -1.50 -2.73 17.60
CA ASP A 44 -2.51 -2.54 18.65
C ASP A 44 -2.96 -3.87 19.30
N ASN A 45 -2.02 -4.82 19.46
CA ASN A 45 -2.23 -6.19 19.96
C ASN A 45 -3.09 -7.09 19.05
N GLU A 46 -3.26 -6.73 17.79
CA GLU A 46 -3.96 -7.53 16.78
C GLU A 46 -2.99 -7.94 15.66
N PRO A 47 -3.16 -9.11 15.02
CA PRO A 47 -2.42 -9.48 13.82
C PRO A 47 -2.63 -8.44 12.71
N PRO A 48 -1.63 -8.14 11.87
CA PRO A 48 -1.72 -7.09 10.86
C PRO A 48 -2.91 -7.22 9.91
N ARG A 49 -3.25 -8.44 9.51
CA ARG A 49 -4.38 -8.69 8.60
C ARG A 49 -5.72 -8.35 9.25
N GLU A 50 -5.93 -8.78 10.50
CA GLU A 50 -7.15 -8.51 11.25
C GLU A 50 -7.31 -7.01 11.52
N TRP A 51 -6.22 -6.36 11.90
CA TRP A 51 -6.21 -4.90 12.08
C TRP A 51 -6.58 -4.15 10.79
N ILE A 52 -6.01 -4.55 9.63
CA ILE A 52 -6.35 -3.95 8.34
C ILE A 52 -7.85 -4.13 8.02
N GLU A 53 -8.36 -5.35 8.13
CA GLU A 53 -9.76 -5.68 7.82
C GLU A 53 -10.72 -4.89 8.70
N LYS A 54 -10.44 -4.80 9.99
CA LYS A 54 -11.23 -4.03 10.97
C LYS A 54 -11.29 -2.55 10.60
N ILE A 55 -10.13 -1.90 10.47
CA ILE A 55 -10.06 -0.47 10.13
C ILE A 55 -10.70 -0.20 8.77
N TYR A 56 -10.42 -1.05 7.78
CA TYR A 56 -10.97 -0.87 6.45
C TYR A 56 -12.49 -1.00 6.41
N SER A 57 -13.05 -1.96 7.14
CA SER A 57 -14.51 -2.13 7.25
C SER A 57 -15.21 -0.92 7.89
N GLU A 58 -14.58 -0.28 8.88
CA GLU A 58 -15.06 0.97 9.46
C GLU A 58 -15.05 2.10 8.43
N LEU A 59 -13.97 2.19 7.64
CA LEU A 59 -13.78 3.26 6.66
C LEU A 59 -14.79 3.17 5.50
N ILE A 60 -15.05 1.99 4.94
CA ILE A 60 -15.98 1.84 3.81
C ILE A 60 -17.42 2.16 4.20
N ASN A 61 -17.78 1.99 5.47
CA ASN A 61 -19.10 2.31 5.99
C ASN A 61 -19.25 3.77 6.42
N ASN A 62 -18.16 4.55 6.41
CA ASN A 62 -18.18 5.94 6.84
C ASN A 62 -18.50 6.86 5.66
N LYS A 63 -19.65 7.53 5.71
CA LYS A 63 -20.13 8.47 4.68
C LYS A 63 -19.20 9.65 4.39
N ASN A 64 -18.27 9.92 5.27
CA ASN A 64 -17.30 11.01 5.12
C ASN A 64 -16.06 10.60 4.33
N ILE A 65 -15.90 9.32 3.99
CA ILE A 65 -14.72 8.81 3.27
C ILE A 65 -15.08 8.37 1.86
N LYS A 66 -14.20 8.70 0.94
CA LYS A 66 -14.12 8.08 -0.38
C LYS A 66 -12.74 7.47 -0.55
N ILE A 67 -12.70 6.18 -0.86
CA ILE A 67 -11.46 5.44 -1.11
C ILE A 67 -11.28 5.27 -2.62
N LEU A 68 -10.08 5.56 -3.11
CA LEU A 68 -9.70 5.35 -4.51
C LEU A 68 -8.45 4.44 -4.53
N ASN A 69 -8.68 3.19 -4.86
CA ASN A 69 -7.61 2.22 -5.12
C ASN A 69 -7.12 2.33 -6.56
N ARG A 70 -5.98 1.71 -6.86
CA ARG A 70 -5.35 1.73 -8.19
C ARG A 70 -5.22 3.15 -8.73
N THR A 71 -4.93 4.10 -7.81
CA THR A 71 -4.90 5.53 -8.11
C THR A 71 -3.57 6.12 -7.69
N SER A 72 -2.78 6.52 -8.66
CA SER A 72 -1.49 7.18 -8.42
C SER A 72 -1.65 8.69 -8.43
N VAL A 73 -1.00 9.37 -7.47
CA VAL A 73 -0.89 10.82 -7.47
C VAL A 73 0.27 11.20 -8.39
N ALA A 74 -0.05 11.73 -9.55
CA ALA A 74 0.93 12.08 -10.57
C ALA A 74 1.57 13.46 -10.34
N ALA A 75 0.84 14.39 -9.72
CA ALA A 75 1.36 15.72 -9.42
C ALA A 75 0.69 16.33 -8.18
N TYR A 76 1.50 17.12 -7.46
CA TYR A 76 1.05 17.94 -6.34
C TYR A 76 1.54 19.38 -6.56
N HIS A 77 0.60 20.28 -6.73
CA HIS A 77 0.85 21.67 -7.05
C HIS A 77 0.47 22.59 -5.87
N ASN A 78 0.78 23.86 -6.02
CA ASN A 78 0.42 24.90 -5.06
C ASN A 78 -1.08 24.90 -4.75
N TYR A 79 -1.42 25.34 -3.55
CA TYR A 79 -2.80 25.41 -3.03
C TYR A 79 -3.46 24.03 -2.90
N ASN A 80 -2.67 23.00 -2.59
CA ASN A 80 -3.13 21.61 -2.42
C ASN A 80 -3.94 21.09 -3.63
N TYR A 81 -3.46 21.40 -4.83
CA TYR A 81 -4.04 20.91 -6.06
C TYR A 81 -3.30 19.66 -6.51
N LEU A 82 -4.03 18.55 -6.61
CA LEU A 82 -3.48 17.26 -6.97
C LEU A 82 -4.09 16.77 -8.29
N ILE A 83 -3.24 16.15 -9.10
CA ILE A 83 -3.64 15.42 -10.30
C ILE A 83 -3.37 13.94 -10.03
N MET A 84 -4.39 13.11 -10.25
CA MET A 84 -4.31 11.68 -9.96
C MET A 84 -4.86 10.88 -11.13
N MET A 85 -4.27 9.73 -11.39
CA MET A 85 -4.70 8.78 -12.42
C MET A 85 -5.20 7.50 -11.77
N GLN A 86 -6.46 7.17 -11.99
CA GLN A 86 -7.09 5.93 -11.54
C GLN A 86 -7.20 4.92 -12.67
N ASN A 87 -6.69 3.72 -12.47
CA ASN A 87 -6.84 2.59 -13.37
C ASN A 87 -8.10 1.80 -13.00
N LEU A 88 -9.08 1.76 -13.91
CA LEU A 88 -10.39 1.16 -13.65
C LEU A 88 -10.53 -0.25 -14.21
N THR A 89 -9.84 -0.55 -15.31
CA THR A 89 -10.08 -1.81 -16.05
C THR A 89 -8.83 -2.59 -16.42
N ASP A 90 -7.62 -2.06 -16.22
CA ASP A 90 -6.38 -2.73 -16.66
C ASP A 90 -6.20 -4.13 -16.05
N HIS A 91 -6.81 -4.40 -14.91
CA HIS A 91 -6.77 -5.67 -14.17
C HIS A 91 -7.92 -6.64 -14.53
N LEU A 92 -8.84 -6.22 -15.39
CA LEU A 92 -9.99 -7.02 -15.78
C LEU A 92 -9.67 -7.85 -17.04
N ASN A 93 -10.44 -8.91 -17.25
CA ASN A 93 -10.40 -9.69 -18.49
C ASN A 93 -10.93 -8.87 -19.67
N GLU A 94 -10.60 -9.25 -20.91
CA GLU A 94 -10.98 -8.50 -22.11
C GLU A 94 -12.50 -8.33 -22.27
N ASP A 95 -13.29 -9.34 -21.90
CA ASP A 95 -14.76 -9.24 -21.96
C ASP A 95 -15.32 -8.26 -20.94
N ASP A 96 -14.72 -8.19 -19.77
CA ASP A 96 -15.11 -7.25 -18.69
C ASP A 96 -14.70 -5.81 -18.96
N LYS A 97 -13.75 -5.59 -19.87
CA LYS A 97 -13.29 -4.24 -20.28
C LYS A 97 -14.21 -3.57 -21.30
N LYS A 98 -14.97 -4.37 -22.06
CA LYS A 98 -15.82 -3.85 -23.16
C LYS A 98 -16.73 -2.73 -22.66
N ASN A 99 -16.67 -1.60 -23.37
CA ASN A 99 -17.48 -0.39 -23.10
C ASN A 99 -17.27 0.26 -21.72
N LYS A 100 -16.18 -0.08 -21.02
CA LYS A 100 -15.82 0.57 -19.73
C LYS A 100 -14.70 1.59 -19.93
N ILE A 101 -14.72 2.62 -19.11
CA ILE A 101 -13.63 3.61 -19.07
C ILE A 101 -12.39 2.93 -18.51
N ARG A 102 -11.28 2.98 -19.25
CA ARG A 102 -10.00 2.40 -18.85
C ARG A 102 -9.38 3.14 -17.68
N GLN A 103 -9.28 4.46 -17.79
CA GLN A 103 -8.63 5.31 -16.82
C GLN A 103 -9.46 6.55 -16.53
N ARG A 104 -9.33 7.08 -15.32
CA ARG A 104 -9.97 8.32 -14.91
C ARG A 104 -8.94 9.29 -14.36
N LEU A 105 -8.91 10.48 -14.94
CA LEU A 105 -8.14 11.60 -14.40
C LEU A 105 -8.95 12.31 -13.33
N TRP A 106 -8.38 12.43 -12.15
CA TRP A 106 -8.93 13.20 -11.04
C TRP A 106 -8.15 14.50 -10.87
N LYS A 107 -8.87 15.60 -10.79
CA LYS A 107 -8.35 16.91 -10.42
C LYS A 107 -8.95 17.27 -9.09
N VAL A 108 -8.12 17.31 -8.04
CA VAL A 108 -8.58 17.46 -6.66
C VAL A 108 -7.93 18.68 -6.03
N ARG A 109 -8.75 19.52 -5.42
CA ARG A 109 -8.28 20.59 -4.55
C ARG A 109 -8.69 20.28 -3.10
N ALA A 110 -7.71 20.09 -2.23
CA ALA A 110 -7.92 19.75 -0.84
C ALA A 110 -7.62 20.93 0.08
N LYS A 111 -8.29 21.01 1.23
CA LYS A 111 -7.95 21.98 2.28
C LYS A 111 -6.64 21.62 2.99
N LYS A 112 -6.42 20.31 3.18
CA LYS A 112 -5.21 19.73 3.78
C LYS A 112 -4.86 18.45 3.01
N VAL A 113 -3.57 18.18 2.91
CA VAL A 113 -3.02 16.95 2.31
C VAL A 113 -2.15 16.28 3.35
N ILE A 114 -2.36 14.99 3.57
CA ILE A 114 -1.53 14.13 4.41
C ILE A 114 -0.77 13.18 3.51
N LEU A 115 0.54 13.24 3.55
CA LEU A 115 1.42 12.36 2.81
C LEU A 115 1.72 11.13 3.67
N ALA A 116 1.10 10.00 3.34
CA ALA A 116 1.31 8.70 3.96
C ALA A 116 1.80 7.71 2.90
N THR A 117 2.89 8.07 2.22
CA THR A 117 3.42 7.37 1.05
C THR A 117 4.22 6.13 1.41
N GLY A 118 4.54 5.94 2.69
CA GLY A 118 5.38 4.86 3.15
C GLY A 118 6.85 5.04 2.77
N SER A 119 7.57 3.93 2.78
CA SER A 119 8.98 3.87 2.40
C SER A 119 9.22 2.74 1.39
N ILE A 120 10.28 2.89 0.62
CA ILE A 120 10.75 1.87 -0.31
C ILE A 120 12.14 1.44 0.15
N GLU A 121 12.33 0.13 0.31
CA GLU A 121 13.63 -0.46 0.61
C GLU A 121 14.60 -0.18 -0.55
N ARG A 122 15.80 0.27 -0.23
CA ARG A 122 16.83 0.54 -1.23
C ARG A 122 17.78 -0.64 -1.35
N PRO A 123 18.05 -1.13 -2.57
CA PRO A 123 19.03 -2.18 -2.76
C PRO A 123 20.43 -1.70 -2.35
N MET A 124 21.17 -2.56 -1.66
CA MET A 124 22.57 -2.30 -1.34
C MET A 124 23.44 -2.48 -2.59
N VAL A 125 24.47 -1.65 -2.71
CA VAL A 125 25.38 -1.68 -3.86
C VAL A 125 26.53 -2.63 -3.57
N PHE A 126 26.59 -3.72 -4.35
CA PHE A 126 27.70 -4.68 -4.37
C PHE A 126 27.78 -5.32 -5.76
N ASP A 127 28.90 -5.97 -6.06
CA ASP A 127 29.10 -6.59 -7.38
C ASP A 127 28.06 -7.68 -7.66
N GLY A 128 27.37 -7.56 -8.80
CA GLY A 128 26.32 -8.50 -9.22
C GLY A 128 25.01 -8.43 -8.44
N ASN A 129 24.71 -7.31 -7.78
CA ASN A 129 23.44 -7.13 -7.05
C ASN A 129 22.17 -7.17 -7.92
N ASP A 130 22.32 -7.20 -9.23
CA ASP A 130 21.27 -7.30 -10.26
C ASP A 130 21.03 -8.73 -10.75
N LYS A 131 21.78 -9.72 -10.22
CA LYS A 131 21.64 -11.12 -10.65
C LYS A 131 20.32 -11.72 -10.17
N PRO A 132 19.73 -12.63 -10.95
CA PRO A 132 18.57 -13.39 -10.52
C PRO A 132 18.80 -14.10 -9.17
N GLY A 133 17.81 -14.01 -8.28
CA GLY A 133 17.88 -14.56 -6.93
C GLY A 133 18.33 -13.54 -5.87
N ILE A 134 18.78 -12.35 -6.26
CA ILE A 134 19.03 -11.25 -5.35
C ILE A 134 17.77 -10.42 -5.24
N MET A 135 17.21 -10.32 -4.04
CA MET A 135 15.91 -9.72 -3.79
C MET A 135 15.97 -8.80 -2.57
N LEU A 136 15.12 -7.79 -2.56
CA LEU A 136 14.88 -6.98 -1.36
C LEU A 136 14.17 -7.82 -0.29
N SER A 137 14.52 -7.61 0.96
CA SER A 137 13.95 -8.30 2.12
C SER A 137 12.42 -8.16 2.16
N SER A 138 11.91 -6.95 1.99
CA SER A 138 10.48 -6.67 1.92
C SER A 138 9.76 -7.39 0.77
N ALA A 139 10.44 -7.60 -0.35
CA ALA A 139 9.89 -8.36 -1.47
C ALA A 139 9.77 -9.85 -1.12
N VAL A 140 10.79 -10.44 -0.50
CA VAL A 140 10.76 -11.84 -0.05
C VAL A 140 9.61 -12.08 0.93
N ARG A 141 9.47 -11.22 1.95
CA ARG A 141 8.36 -11.28 2.91
C ARG A 141 7.00 -11.22 2.21
N ARG A 142 6.84 -10.31 1.24
CA ARG A 142 5.60 -10.18 0.48
C ARG A 142 5.31 -11.40 -0.39
N TYR A 143 6.32 -11.99 -1.04
CA TYR A 143 6.15 -13.23 -1.79
C TYR A 143 5.67 -14.36 -0.88
N LEU A 144 6.29 -14.50 0.29
CA LEU A 144 5.94 -15.55 1.24
C LEU A 144 4.55 -15.33 1.87
N ASN A 145 4.36 -14.18 2.53
CA ASN A 145 3.19 -13.96 3.39
C ASN A 145 1.91 -13.57 2.64
N TYR A 146 2.06 -12.94 1.49
CA TYR A 146 0.90 -12.51 0.70
C TYR A 146 0.61 -13.43 -0.48
N TYR A 147 1.64 -13.86 -1.21
CA TYR A 147 1.46 -14.70 -2.38
C TYR A 147 1.67 -16.19 -2.11
N ALA A 148 2.06 -16.59 -0.90
CA ALA A 148 2.41 -17.96 -0.52
C ALA A 148 3.50 -18.59 -1.42
N VAL A 149 4.45 -17.77 -1.88
CA VAL A 149 5.55 -18.20 -2.76
C VAL A 149 6.85 -18.19 -1.97
N LYS A 150 7.47 -19.35 -1.87
CA LYS A 150 8.80 -19.51 -1.25
C LYS A 150 9.89 -19.14 -2.26
N CYS A 151 10.71 -18.14 -1.93
CA CYS A 151 11.74 -17.60 -2.83
C CYS A 151 12.99 -18.48 -2.94
N GLY A 152 13.18 -19.45 -2.05
CA GLY A 152 14.34 -20.36 -2.07
C GLY A 152 14.36 -21.28 -0.85
N ASN A 153 15.27 -22.26 -0.84
CA ASN A 153 15.47 -23.18 0.28
C ASN A 153 16.63 -22.75 1.19
N ASN A 154 17.63 -22.12 0.60
CA ASN A 154 18.78 -21.58 1.31
C ASN A 154 18.84 -20.09 1.01
N VAL A 155 18.90 -19.28 2.06
CA VAL A 155 18.88 -17.81 1.95
C VAL A 155 20.08 -17.25 2.71
N ALA A 156 20.79 -16.31 2.10
CA ALA A 156 21.76 -15.48 2.77
C ALA A 156 21.20 -14.06 2.87
N ILE A 157 21.28 -13.45 4.04
CA ILE A 157 20.78 -12.09 4.27
C ILE A 157 21.97 -11.15 4.46
N PHE A 158 22.01 -10.10 3.65
CA PHE A 158 22.97 -9.00 3.75
C PHE A 158 22.23 -7.72 4.08
N THR A 159 22.43 -7.17 5.24
CA THR A 159 21.65 -6.06 5.79
C THR A 159 22.50 -5.08 6.57
N ASN A 160 22.01 -3.85 6.69
CA ASN A 160 22.57 -2.79 7.54
C ASN A 160 21.61 -2.36 8.66
N ASN A 161 20.50 -3.08 8.87
CA ASN A 161 19.52 -2.80 9.92
C ASN A 161 18.79 -4.09 10.34
N ASP A 162 18.00 -4.00 11.40
CA ASP A 162 17.36 -5.15 12.04
C ASP A 162 16.06 -5.61 11.35
N ASP A 163 15.48 -4.82 10.43
CA ASP A 163 14.24 -5.16 9.72
C ASP A 163 14.35 -6.49 8.95
N ALA A 164 15.54 -6.82 8.46
CA ALA A 164 15.77 -8.05 7.72
C ALA A 164 15.69 -9.34 8.58
N TYR A 165 15.78 -9.25 9.90
CA TYR A 165 15.61 -10.43 10.78
C TYR A 165 14.20 -11.00 10.72
N GLU A 166 13.20 -10.17 10.43
CA GLU A 166 11.82 -10.65 10.17
C GLU A 166 11.73 -11.52 8.90
N THR A 167 12.76 -11.51 8.05
CA THR A 167 12.79 -12.28 6.79
C THR A 167 13.51 -13.61 6.98
N ALA A 168 14.35 -13.74 8.02
CA ALA A 168 15.11 -14.94 8.33
C ALA A 168 14.23 -16.03 8.93
#